data_dbca8fd305921de3cc4596629a11f5d4
#
_entry.id   dbca8fd305921de3cc4596629a11f5d4
#
_cell.length_a   1.000
_cell.length_b   1.000
_cell.length_c   1.000
_cell.angle_alpha   90.00
_cell.angle_beta   90.00
_cell.angle_gamma   90.00
#
_symmetry.space_group_name_H-M   'P 1'
#
loop_
_entity.id
_entity.type
_entity.pdbx_description
1 polymer ?
#
loop_
_entity_poly.entity_id
_entity_poly.type
_entity_poly.pdbx_seq_one_letter_code
_entity_poly.pdbx_strand_id
1 'polypeptide(L)'
;DISLKRMDVEALDLLQFHGQESPAFCGGFNRPFIKAIGMRGNITIHSQVQMYRQSRGFLLDSHAPGEVGGTGETFDWDQLGQQHEFPLILAGGLRPENVADAIRAVRPWGIDLSSGVESAPGIKDHGKMAALMNEVMRVNCE
;
A
#
# COMPACT_ATOMS: atom_id res chain seq x y z
N ASP A 1 22.01 -12.41 -7.17
CA ASP A 1 21.28 -11.25 -6.67
C ASP A 1 21.67 -10.94 -5.22
N ILE A 2 22.21 -9.73 -4.99
CA ILE A 2 22.73 -9.30 -3.68
C ILE A 2 21.61 -9.21 -2.63
N SER A 3 20.41 -8.81 -3.04
CA SER A 3 19.26 -8.65 -2.14
C SER A 3 18.78 -9.99 -1.60
N LEU A 4 18.69 -11.01 -2.44
CA LEU A 4 18.30 -12.36 -2.03
C LEU A 4 19.32 -12.96 -1.05
N LYS A 5 20.62 -12.76 -1.33
CA LYS A 5 21.69 -13.24 -0.44
C LYS A 5 21.63 -12.57 0.94
N ARG A 6 21.27 -11.27 1.00
CA ARG A 6 21.12 -10.56 2.29
C ARG A 6 19.93 -11.05 3.11
N MET A 7 18.89 -11.54 2.46
CA MET A 7 17.68 -12.06 3.12
C MET A 7 17.78 -13.56 3.42
N ASP A 8 18.86 -14.22 2.97
CA ASP A 8 19.06 -15.68 3.09
C ASP A 8 17.87 -16.48 2.53
N VAL A 9 17.37 -16.05 1.35
CA VAL A 9 16.25 -16.71 0.65
C VAL A 9 16.65 -17.04 -0.78
N GLU A 10 16.11 -18.13 -1.32
CA GLU A 10 16.39 -18.58 -2.68
C GLU A 10 15.54 -17.83 -3.72
N ALA A 11 14.32 -17.42 -3.35
CA ALA A 11 13.39 -16.71 -4.22
C ALA A 11 12.47 -15.80 -3.42
N LEU A 12 11.83 -14.85 -4.11
CA LEU A 12 10.74 -14.02 -3.59
C LEU A 12 9.42 -14.50 -4.20
N ASP A 13 8.37 -14.61 -3.39
CA ASP A 13 7.04 -15.04 -3.83
C ASP A 13 6.29 -13.92 -4.53
N LEU A 14 6.45 -12.68 -4.07
CA LEU A 14 5.76 -11.50 -4.58
C LEU A 14 6.73 -10.30 -4.62
N LEU A 15 6.75 -9.59 -5.73
CA LEU A 15 7.52 -8.36 -5.88
C LEU A 15 6.63 -7.13 -5.68
N GLN A 16 7.17 -6.07 -5.11
CA GLN A 16 6.51 -4.76 -5.09
C GLN A 16 7.35 -3.75 -5.86
N PHE A 17 6.72 -3.12 -6.85
CA PHE A 17 7.32 -2.04 -7.63
C PHE A 17 6.74 -0.69 -7.18
N HIS A 18 7.58 0.17 -6.63
CA HIS A 18 7.18 1.43 -5.98
C HIS A 18 7.76 2.67 -6.68
N GLY A 19 8.25 2.54 -7.88
CA GLY A 19 8.82 3.64 -8.65
C GLY A 19 8.11 3.84 -9.99
N GLN A 20 8.87 4.29 -10.97
CA GLN A 20 8.40 4.53 -12.34
C GLN A 20 8.76 3.37 -13.30
N GLU A 21 8.88 2.15 -12.76
CA GLU A 21 9.20 0.97 -13.55
C GLU A 21 8.13 0.74 -14.63
N SER A 22 8.55 0.46 -15.86
CA SER A 22 7.60 0.15 -16.93
C SER A 22 6.90 -1.19 -16.72
N PRO A 23 5.70 -1.40 -17.30
CA PRO A 23 5.03 -2.73 -17.27
C PRO A 23 5.90 -3.87 -17.80
N ALA A 24 6.66 -3.62 -18.85
CA ALA A 24 7.58 -4.60 -19.42
C ALA A 24 8.70 -4.97 -18.43
N PHE A 25 9.24 -3.99 -17.73
CA PHE A 25 10.24 -4.23 -16.68
C PHE A 25 9.65 -5.07 -15.55
N CYS A 26 8.47 -4.70 -15.03
CA CYS A 26 7.81 -5.43 -13.95
C CYS A 26 7.52 -6.90 -14.34
N GLY A 27 7.06 -7.13 -15.57
CA GLY A 27 6.78 -8.49 -16.07
C GLY A 27 8.02 -9.32 -16.37
N GLY A 28 9.19 -8.68 -16.56
CA GLY A 28 10.44 -9.36 -16.94
C GLY A 28 11.04 -10.27 -15.87
N PHE A 29 10.60 -10.17 -14.61
CA PHE A 29 11.12 -10.98 -13.51
C PHE A 29 10.51 -12.38 -13.40
N ASN A 30 9.49 -12.67 -14.18
CA ASN A 30 8.78 -13.96 -14.16
C ASN A 30 8.26 -14.34 -12.75
N ARG A 31 7.84 -13.34 -11.98
CA ARG A 31 7.29 -13.45 -10.63
C ARG A 31 6.01 -12.63 -10.50
N PRO A 32 5.04 -13.06 -9.68
CA PRO A 32 3.91 -12.21 -9.33
C PRO A 32 4.39 -10.88 -8.75
N PHE A 33 3.66 -9.81 -9.05
CA PHE A 33 4.00 -8.50 -8.50
C PHE A 33 2.75 -7.68 -8.19
N ILE A 34 2.92 -6.71 -7.28
CA ILE A 34 1.99 -5.60 -7.03
C ILE A 34 2.65 -4.30 -7.47
N LYS A 35 1.84 -3.35 -7.94
CA LYS A 35 2.30 -2.02 -8.32
C LYS A 35 1.83 -0.98 -7.32
N ALA A 36 2.77 -0.24 -6.75
CA ALA A 36 2.46 0.93 -5.94
C ALA A 36 2.20 2.14 -6.84
N ILE A 37 1.14 2.88 -6.51
CA ILE A 37 0.68 4.07 -7.22
C ILE A 37 0.60 5.20 -6.21
N GLY A 38 1.35 6.28 -6.44
CA GLY A 38 1.23 7.50 -5.65
C GLY A 38 -0.01 8.28 -6.06
N MET A 39 -0.86 8.62 -5.08
CA MET A 39 -2.15 9.28 -5.31
C MET A 39 -2.07 10.81 -5.31
N ARG A 40 -0.88 11.38 -5.12
CA ARG A 40 -0.70 12.85 -5.16
C ARG A 40 -0.85 13.37 -6.59
N GLY A 41 -1.76 14.32 -6.78
CA GLY A 41 -2.10 14.92 -8.08
C GLY A 41 -3.32 14.29 -8.74
N ASN A 42 -3.59 14.66 -9.99
CA ASN A 42 -4.73 14.15 -10.77
C ASN A 42 -4.41 12.78 -11.41
N ILE A 43 -4.18 11.76 -10.59
CA ILE A 43 -3.89 10.42 -11.10
C ILE A 43 -5.21 9.65 -11.22
N THR A 44 -5.50 9.19 -12.44
CA THR A 44 -6.63 8.32 -12.70
C THR A 44 -6.20 6.87 -12.48
N ILE A 45 -6.66 6.26 -11.39
CA ILE A 45 -6.36 4.85 -11.05
C ILE A 45 -6.67 3.92 -12.22
N HIS A 46 -7.80 4.14 -12.90
CA HIS A 46 -8.19 3.33 -14.04
C HIS A 46 -7.10 3.25 -15.12
N SER A 47 -6.43 4.35 -15.46
CA SER A 47 -5.34 4.35 -16.44
C SER A 47 -4.14 3.53 -15.96
N GLN A 48 -3.80 3.59 -14.69
CA GLN A 48 -2.71 2.82 -14.10
C GLN A 48 -3.03 1.31 -14.08
N VAL A 49 -4.25 0.95 -13.69
CA VAL A 49 -4.72 -0.44 -13.72
C VAL A 49 -4.66 -1.01 -15.14
N GLN A 50 -5.12 -0.25 -16.13
CA GLN A 50 -5.05 -0.65 -17.54
C GLN A 50 -3.61 -0.82 -18.04
N MET A 51 -2.70 0.01 -17.56
CA MET A 51 -1.28 -0.06 -17.92
C MET A 51 -0.59 -1.28 -17.31
N TYR A 52 -0.87 -1.61 -16.04
CA TYR A 52 -0.23 -2.72 -15.30
C TYR A 52 -1.15 -3.93 -15.13
N ARG A 53 -1.84 -4.37 -16.19
CA ARG A 53 -2.81 -5.49 -16.18
C ARG A 53 -2.26 -6.82 -15.64
N GLN A 54 -0.94 -7.00 -15.66
CA GLN A 54 -0.28 -8.20 -15.15
C GLN A 54 -0.06 -8.15 -13.63
N SER A 55 -0.31 -7.00 -13.01
CA SER A 55 -0.21 -6.85 -11.56
C SER A 55 -1.25 -7.71 -10.84
N ARG A 56 -0.87 -8.30 -9.72
CA ARG A 56 -1.77 -9.07 -8.84
C ARG A 56 -2.63 -8.18 -7.96
N GLY A 57 -2.26 -6.92 -7.82
CA GLY A 57 -2.97 -5.93 -7.03
C GLY A 57 -2.24 -4.59 -7.06
N PHE A 58 -2.85 -3.60 -6.45
CA PHE A 58 -2.30 -2.24 -6.41
C PHE A 58 -2.22 -1.74 -4.97
N LEU A 59 -1.08 -1.13 -4.64
CA LEU A 59 -0.90 -0.41 -3.40
C LEU A 59 -1.06 1.08 -3.70
N LEU A 60 -2.02 1.74 -3.05
CA LEU A 60 -2.27 3.17 -3.21
C LEU A 60 -1.69 3.93 -2.03
N ASP A 61 -0.73 4.79 -2.30
CA ASP A 61 -0.03 5.58 -1.29
C ASP A 61 -0.36 7.07 -1.47
N SER A 62 -0.47 7.82 -0.38
CA SER A 62 -0.65 9.27 -0.39
C SER A 62 0.53 10.04 -0.99
N HIS A 63 1.69 9.41 -1.14
CA HIS A 63 2.91 10.04 -1.67
C HIS A 63 2.98 9.97 -3.19
N ALA A 64 3.71 10.91 -3.78
CA ALA A 64 4.07 10.83 -5.18
C ALA A 64 5.13 9.73 -5.41
N PRO A 65 5.18 9.08 -6.59
CA PRO A 65 6.21 8.11 -6.92
C PRO A 65 7.61 8.72 -6.77
N GLY A 66 8.45 8.15 -5.91
CA GLY A 66 9.82 8.59 -5.66
C GLY A 66 9.97 9.60 -4.51
N GLU A 67 8.90 10.03 -3.85
CA GLU A 67 8.98 10.78 -2.60
C GLU A 67 9.21 9.84 -1.41
N VAL A 68 9.99 10.32 -0.43
CA VAL A 68 10.21 9.58 0.83
C VAL A 68 8.91 9.63 1.64
N GLY A 69 8.35 8.47 1.94
CA GLY A 69 7.15 8.34 2.75
C GLY A 69 7.31 8.88 4.17
N GLY A 70 6.19 9.11 4.86
CA GLY A 70 6.20 9.45 6.29
C GLY A 70 5.73 10.86 6.64
N THR A 71 5.16 11.63 5.71
CA THR A 71 4.58 12.96 6.00
C THR A 71 3.32 12.88 6.86
N GLY A 72 2.70 11.69 7.01
CA GLY A 72 1.47 11.51 7.78
C GLY A 72 0.21 12.08 7.10
N GLU A 73 0.35 12.59 5.88
CA GLU A 73 -0.78 13.10 5.09
C GLU A 73 -1.54 11.94 4.44
N THR A 74 -2.86 12.04 4.41
CA THR A 74 -3.75 11.14 3.67
C THR A 74 -4.22 11.84 2.39
N PHE A 75 -4.56 11.06 1.37
CA PHE A 75 -5.28 11.58 0.21
C PHE A 75 -6.80 11.41 0.42
N ASP A 76 -7.60 12.03 -0.44
CA ASP A 76 -9.04 11.93 -0.40
C ASP A 76 -9.49 10.51 -0.81
N TRP A 77 -9.90 9.71 0.17
CA TRP A 77 -10.32 8.32 -0.02
C TRP A 77 -11.64 8.19 -0.77
N ASP A 78 -12.51 9.21 -0.75
CA ASP A 78 -13.81 9.18 -1.43
C ASP A 78 -13.66 9.05 -2.95
N GLN A 79 -12.49 9.43 -3.50
CA GLN A 79 -12.17 9.27 -4.92
C GLN A 79 -12.05 7.79 -5.35
N LEU A 80 -11.86 6.86 -4.42
CA LEU A 80 -11.64 5.45 -4.72
C LEU A 80 -12.93 4.65 -4.87
N GLY A 81 -14.01 5.08 -4.19
CA GLY A 81 -15.23 4.29 -4.05
C GLY A 81 -14.99 2.99 -3.26
N GLN A 82 -16.00 2.12 -3.22
CA GLN A 82 -15.96 0.90 -2.39
C GLN A 82 -15.89 -0.40 -3.22
N GLN A 83 -15.92 -0.32 -4.53
CA GLN A 83 -15.88 -1.49 -5.42
C GLN A 83 -14.63 -1.46 -6.27
N HIS A 84 -13.82 -2.50 -6.13
CA HIS A 84 -12.56 -2.64 -6.85
C HIS A 84 -12.53 -3.95 -7.63
N GLU A 85 -12.19 -3.89 -8.90
CA GLU A 85 -12.03 -5.07 -9.78
C GLU A 85 -10.72 -5.83 -9.51
N PHE A 86 -9.90 -5.34 -8.58
CA PHE A 86 -8.58 -5.88 -8.25
C PHE A 86 -8.31 -5.75 -6.74
N PRO A 87 -7.42 -6.59 -6.17
CA PRO A 87 -6.97 -6.42 -4.79
C PRO A 87 -6.30 -5.06 -4.61
N LEU A 88 -6.87 -4.24 -3.73
CA LEU A 88 -6.39 -2.90 -3.41
C LEU A 88 -5.81 -2.90 -2.00
N ILE A 89 -4.56 -2.47 -1.87
CA ILE A 89 -3.90 -2.23 -0.59
C ILE A 89 -3.85 -0.72 -0.37
N LEU A 90 -4.40 -0.25 0.73
CA LEU A 90 -4.41 1.17 1.06
C LEU A 90 -3.22 1.50 1.95
N ALA A 91 -2.45 2.51 1.55
CA ALA A 91 -1.28 3.00 2.26
C ALA A 91 -1.31 4.54 2.39
N GLY A 92 -0.29 5.06 3.05
CA GLY A 92 -0.08 6.50 3.21
C GLY A 92 -0.88 7.13 4.35
N GLY A 93 -0.18 7.63 5.36
CA GLY A 93 -0.75 8.37 6.49
C GLY A 93 -1.71 7.60 7.38
N LEU A 94 -1.80 6.27 7.25
CA LEU A 94 -2.66 5.44 8.09
C LEU A 94 -2.11 5.34 9.51
N ARG A 95 -3.01 5.40 10.50
CA ARG A 95 -2.74 5.32 11.93
C ARG A 95 -3.99 4.83 12.69
N PRO A 96 -3.87 4.43 13.96
CA PRO A 96 -5.03 3.93 14.73
C PRO A 96 -6.25 4.86 14.70
N GLU A 97 -6.04 6.18 14.68
CA GLU A 97 -7.09 7.19 14.77
C GLU A 97 -7.92 7.35 13.48
N ASN A 98 -7.40 6.91 12.32
CA ASN A 98 -8.06 7.11 11.03
C ASN A 98 -8.30 5.82 10.23
N VAL A 99 -7.71 4.70 10.64
CA VAL A 99 -7.77 3.45 9.88
C VAL A 99 -9.21 2.93 9.72
N ALA A 100 -10.05 3.10 10.74
CA ALA A 100 -11.46 2.69 10.69
C ALA A 100 -12.22 3.44 9.58
N ASP A 101 -12.04 4.75 9.49
CA ASP A 101 -12.69 5.57 8.48
C ASP A 101 -12.15 5.25 7.07
N ALA A 102 -10.84 5.03 6.95
CA ALA A 102 -10.23 4.58 5.71
C ALA A 102 -10.82 3.24 5.21
N ILE A 103 -10.96 2.26 6.10
CA ILE A 103 -11.55 0.95 5.75
C ILE A 103 -13.01 1.10 5.34
N ARG A 104 -13.81 1.92 6.03
CA ARG A 104 -15.22 2.16 5.67
C ARG A 104 -15.36 2.86 4.33
N ALA A 105 -14.52 3.86 4.07
CA ALA A 105 -14.57 4.63 2.82
C ALA A 105 -14.17 3.77 1.61
N VAL A 106 -13.10 2.99 1.72
CA VAL A 106 -12.46 2.31 0.58
C VAL A 106 -12.80 0.83 0.49
N ARG A 107 -13.02 0.14 1.61
CA ARG A 107 -13.11 -1.34 1.69
C ARG A 107 -11.94 -2.03 0.99
N PRO A 108 -10.70 -1.71 1.36
CA PRO A 108 -9.53 -2.28 0.73
C PRO A 108 -9.38 -3.77 1.06
N TRP A 109 -8.70 -4.52 0.19
CA TRP A 109 -8.29 -5.89 0.45
C TRP A 109 -7.29 -5.99 1.60
N GLY A 110 -6.44 -4.97 1.78
CA GLY A 110 -5.47 -4.89 2.86
C GLY A 110 -5.04 -3.45 3.12
N ILE A 111 -4.33 -3.25 4.22
CA ILE A 111 -3.72 -1.97 4.59
C ILE A 111 -2.23 -2.14 4.77
N ASP A 112 -1.46 -1.11 4.40
CA ASP A 112 -0.02 -1.02 4.60
C ASP A 112 0.32 0.28 5.32
N LEU A 113 1.09 0.18 6.40
CA LEU A 113 1.48 1.35 7.18
C LEU A 113 2.82 1.12 7.88
N SER A 114 3.52 2.21 8.09
CA SER A 114 4.83 2.20 8.73
C SER A 114 4.87 3.19 9.90
N SER A 115 4.99 4.48 9.62
CA SER A 115 5.17 5.53 10.63
C SER A 115 3.97 5.72 11.57
N GLY A 116 2.76 5.38 11.13
CA GLY A 116 1.54 5.50 11.95
C GLY A 116 1.53 4.66 13.23
N VAL A 117 2.38 3.64 13.31
CA VAL A 117 2.56 2.78 14.49
C VAL A 117 3.99 2.86 15.06
N GLU A 118 4.70 3.95 14.81
CA GLU A 118 6.05 4.17 15.34
C GLU A 118 6.03 5.16 16.51
N SER A 119 6.93 4.95 17.46
CA SER A 119 7.26 5.90 18.54
C SER A 119 8.36 6.86 18.11
N ALA A 120 9.25 6.42 17.23
CA ALA A 120 10.29 7.20 16.56
C ALA A 120 10.60 6.51 15.20
N PRO A 121 11.24 7.20 14.23
CA PRO A 121 11.57 6.61 12.94
C PRO A 121 12.23 5.23 13.03
N GLY A 122 11.59 4.21 12.46
CA GLY A 122 12.04 2.82 12.49
C GLY A 122 11.79 2.05 13.79
N ILE A 123 11.19 2.69 14.82
CA ILE A 123 10.91 2.05 16.12
C ILE A 123 9.41 1.86 16.27
N LYS A 124 8.94 0.62 16.18
CA LYS A 124 7.52 0.29 16.33
C LYS A 124 7.04 0.43 17.77
N ASP A 125 5.86 1.02 17.94
CA ASP A 125 5.16 1.16 19.23
C ASP A 125 4.11 0.05 19.37
N HIS A 126 4.29 -0.83 20.34
CA HIS A 126 3.40 -1.96 20.56
C HIS A 126 1.97 -1.54 20.95
N GLY A 127 1.82 -0.42 21.68
CA GLY A 127 0.52 0.12 22.05
C GLY A 127 -0.24 0.61 20.82
N LYS A 128 0.42 1.36 19.93
CA LYS A 128 -0.16 1.81 18.65
C LYS A 128 -0.49 0.64 17.74
N MET A 129 0.36 -0.38 17.68
CA MET A 129 0.07 -1.59 16.89
C MET A 129 -1.18 -2.31 17.41
N ALA A 130 -1.29 -2.49 18.73
CA ALA A 130 -2.48 -3.10 19.35
C ALA A 130 -3.74 -2.26 19.11
N ALA A 131 -3.66 -0.94 19.27
CA ALA A 131 -4.76 -0.02 18.99
C ALA A 131 -5.22 -0.12 17.52
N LEU A 132 -4.27 -0.13 16.56
CA LEU A 132 -4.56 -0.31 15.16
C LEU A 132 -5.33 -1.61 14.89
N MET A 133 -4.83 -2.73 15.41
CA MET A 133 -5.46 -4.04 15.20
C MET A 133 -6.86 -4.11 15.81
N ASN A 134 -7.09 -3.48 16.97
CA ASN A 134 -8.40 -3.38 17.56
C ASN A 134 -9.39 -2.62 16.65
N GLU A 135 -8.97 -1.51 16.07
CA GLU A 135 -9.79 -0.75 15.12
C GLU A 135 -10.10 -1.53 13.85
N VAL A 136 -9.10 -2.22 13.29
CA VAL A 136 -9.29 -3.08 12.11
C VAL A 136 -10.30 -4.21 12.40
N MET A 137 -10.14 -4.90 13.53
CA MET A 137 -11.07 -5.96 13.91
C MET A 137 -12.49 -5.43 14.16
N ARG A 138 -12.61 -4.27 14.82
CA ARG A 138 -13.92 -3.64 15.09
C ARG A 138 -14.68 -3.36 13.79
N VAL A 139 -14.02 -2.75 12.80
CA VAL A 139 -14.67 -2.41 11.52
C VAL A 139 -15.01 -3.64 10.69
N ASN A 140 -14.22 -4.70 10.75
CA ASN A 140 -14.51 -5.94 10.02
C ASN A 140 -15.70 -6.72 10.61
N CYS A 141 -16.16 -6.38 11.82
CA CYS A 141 -17.34 -6.97 12.46
C CYS A 141 -18.62 -6.14 12.23
N GLU A 142 -18.54 -4.96 11.63
CA GLU A 142 -19.67 -4.09 11.26
C GLU A 142 -20.32 -4.56 9.94
#